data_8406747033db9d462c832b9050f9f6b5
#
_entry.id   8406747033db9d462c832b9050f9f6b5
#
_cell.length_a   1.000
_cell.length_b   1.000
_cell.length_c   1.000
_cell.angle_alpha   90.00
_cell.angle_beta   90.00
_cell.angle_gamma   90.00
#
_symmetry.space_group_name_H-M   'P 1'
#
loop_
_entity.id
_entity.type
_entity.pdbx_description
1 polymer ?
#
loop_
_entity_poly.entity_id
_entity_poly.type
_entity_poly.pdbx_seq_one_letter_code
_entity_poly.pdbx_strand_id
1 'polypeptide(L)'
;MRSLLAKIYRALHLPKNSQLKLMRLFQDQFLVGVTGVILNDKKEILLFKHTYRSHSWSLPGGYLKAGEHPREGLEREIKEESGFVVSVDESLKIRTDRDTARLDICYIGVFIGGDFVATHEVSEYGFFAFDKLPLLRQNQVFLIDEVLKGRK
;
A
#
# COMPACT_ATOMS: atom_id res chain seq x y z
N MET A 1 5.02 35.52 3.08
CA MET A 1 4.54 34.58 4.13
C MET A 1 5.57 33.54 4.54
N ARG A 2 6.20 32.79 3.60
CA ARG A 2 7.25 31.78 3.91
C ARG A 2 8.49 32.35 4.66
N SER A 3 8.94 33.56 4.35
CA SER A 3 10.13 34.17 5.01
C SER A 3 9.88 34.58 6.45
N LEU A 4 8.63 34.97 6.79
CA LEU A 4 8.25 35.36 8.16
C LEU A 4 8.17 34.14 9.07
N LEU A 5 7.59 33.04 8.59
CA LEU A 5 7.53 31.77 9.31
C LEU A 5 8.93 31.22 9.59
N ALA A 6 9.85 31.32 8.64
CA ALA A 6 11.24 30.91 8.84
C ALA A 6 12.00 31.76 9.88
N LYS A 7 11.68 33.06 9.98
CA LYS A 7 12.27 33.94 11.02
C LYS A 7 11.70 33.62 12.40
N ILE A 8 10.36 33.42 12.51
CA ILE A 8 9.70 33.00 13.75
C ILE A 8 10.24 31.62 14.20
N TYR A 9 10.40 30.70 13.27
CA TYR A 9 10.96 29.39 13.52
C TYR A 9 12.37 29.43 14.14
N ARG A 10 13.26 30.31 13.62
CA ARG A 10 14.60 30.50 14.16
C ARG A 10 14.62 31.18 15.53
N ALA A 11 13.69 32.12 15.77
CA ALA A 11 13.63 32.87 17.01
C ALA A 11 13.09 32.06 18.20
N LEU A 12 12.21 31.10 17.96
CA LEU A 12 11.51 30.38 19.03
C LEU A 12 12.27 29.19 19.60
N HIS A 13 13.41 28.75 19.01
CA HIS A 13 14.20 27.59 19.47
C HIS A 13 13.36 26.40 19.96
N LEU A 14 12.25 26.13 19.23
CA LEU A 14 11.29 25.09 19.61
C LEU A 14 11.91 23.68 19.59
N PRO A 15 11.58 22.83 20.54
CA PRO A 15 11.94 21.41 20.50
C PRO A 15 11.44 20.75 19.19
N LYS A 16 12.17 19.75 18.68
CA LYS A 16 11.84 19.07 17.41
C LYS A 16 10.36 18.63 17.32
N ASN A 17 9.79 18.11 18.40
CA ASN A 17 8.39 17.66 18.44
C ASN A 17 7.40 18.80 18.26
N SER A 18 7.69 19.99 18.82
CA SER A 18 6.84 21.17 18.66
C SER A 18 6.95 21.75 17.25
N GLN A 19 8.15 21.69 16.67
CA GLN A 19 8.39 22.06 15.28
C GLN A 19 7.57 21.19 14.32
N LEU A 20 7.58 19.87 14.51
CA LEU A 20 6.80 18.92 13.69
C LEU A 20 5.29 19.14 13.81
N LYS A 21 4.78 19.42 15.04
CA LYS A 21 3.36 19.76 15.24
C LYS A 21 2.98 21.02 14.49
N LEU A 22 3.81 22.07 14.56
CA LEU A 22 3.58 23.30 13.85
C LEU A 22 3.60 23.10 12.33
N MET A 23 4.57 22.33 11.82
CA MET A 23 4.64 22.02 10.38
C MET A 23 3.39 21.27 9.89
N ARG A 24 2.86 20.34 10.67
CA ARG A 24 1.63 19.60 10.32
C ARG A 24 0.40 20.49 10.19
N LEU A 25 0.33 21.62 10.90
CA LEU A 25 -0.77 22.58 10.79
C LEU A 25 -0.75 23.39 9.48
N PHE A 26 0.43 23.53 8.86
CA PHE A 26 0.62 24.39 7.68
C PHE A 26 1.00 23.63 6.41
N GLN A 27 1.19 22.32 6.49
CA GLN A 27 1.50 21.46 5.34
C GLN A 27 0.36 20.51 5.07
N ASP A 28 0.12 20.25 3.79
CA ASP A 28 -0.83 19.22 3.39
C ASP A 28 -0.44 17.86 3.95
N GLN A 29 -1.41 17.12 4.46
CA GLN A 29 -1.23 15.79 4.99
C GLN A 29 -1.68 14.77 3.95
N PHE A 30 -0.90 13.69 3.81
CA PHE A 30 -1.22 12.58 2.93
C PHE A 30 -1.40 11.31 3.74
N LEU A 31 -2.41 10.51 3.37
CA LEU A 31 -2.48 9.12 3.78
C LEU A 31 -1.48 8.33 2.94
N VAL A 32 -0.62 7.56 3.60
CA VAL A 32 0.34 6.71 2.89
C VAL A 32 -0.17 5.29 2.92
N GLY A 33 -0.44 4.74 1.74
CA GLY A 33 -0.83 3.36 1.54
C GLY A 33 0.27 2.53 0.91
N VAL A 34 0.12 1.22 1.02
CA VAL A 34 0.96 0.23 0.34
C VAL A 34 0.07 -0.75 -0.41
N THR A 35 0.50 -1.16 -1.59
CA THR A 35 -0.20 -2.15 -2.43
C THR A 35 0.81 -3.14 -2.98
N GLY A 36 0.49 -4.45 -2.96
CA GLY A 36 1.38 -5.51 -3.42
C GLY A 36 0.85 -6.27 -4.62
N VAL A 37 1.69 -6.48 -5.63
CA VAL A 37 1.52 -7.54 -6.62
C VAL A 37 2.30 -8.76 -6.13
N ILE A 38 1.61 -9.66 -5.46
CA ILE A 38 2.20 -10.85 -4.84
C ILE A 38 1.99 -12.05 -5.78
N LEU A 39 3.07 -12.72 -6.12
CA LEU A 39 3.07 -13.85 -7.05
C LEU A 39 3.35 -15.16 -6.31
N ASN A 40 2.66 -16.22 -6.71
CA ASN A 40 3.01 -17.58 -6.32
C ASN A 40 4.06 -18.19 -7.29
N ASP A 41 4.47 -19.42 -7.05
CA ASP A 41 5.46 -20.16 -7.89
C ASP A 41 5.00 -20.33 -9.34
N LYS A 42 3.68 -20.32 -9.60
CA LYS A 42 3.09 -20.39 -10.93
C LYS A 42 2.96 -19.02 -11.62
N LYS A 43 3.47 -17.95 -10.99
CA LYS A 43 3.31 -16.54 -11.42
C LYS A 43 1.85 -16.07 -11.46
N GLU A 44 0.98 -16.68 -10.68
CA GLU A 44 -0.38 -16.23 -10.48
C GLU A 44 -0.43 -15.14 -9.40
N ILE A 45 -1.34 -14.20 -9.54
CA ILE A 45 -1.46 -12.99 -8.72
C ILE A 45 -2.40 -13.27 -7.55
N LEU A 46 -1.95 -12.99 -6.33
CA LEU A 46 -2.79 -13.02 -5.13
C LEU A 46 -3.77 -11.85 -5.15
N LEU A 47 -5.05 -12.18 -5.03
CA LEU A 47 -6.12 -11.20 -4.83
C LEU A 47 -6.92 -11.56 -3.59
N PHE A 48 -7.43 -10.51 -2.93
CA PHE A 48 -8.35 -10.62 -1.80
C PHE A 48 -9.74 -10.14 -2.21
N LYS A 49 -10.77 -10.82 -1.69
CA LYS A 49 -12.16 -10.42 -1.85
C LYS A 49 -12.63 -9.69 -0.60
N HIS A 50 -12.83 -8.39 -0.74
CA HIS A 50 -13.26 -7.54 0.36
C HIS A 50 -14.78 -7.53 0.53
N THR A 51 -15.22 -7.51 1.77
CA THR A 51 -16.64 -7.54 2.15
C THR A 51 -17.36 -6.21 1.91
N TYR A 52 -16.63 -5.09 1.91
CA TYR A 52 -17.18 -3.72 1.94
C TYR A 52 -16.94 -2.90 0.67
N ARG A 53 -16.24 -3.46 -0.35
CA ARG A 53 -15.91 -2.73 -1.58
C ARG A 53 -16.87 -3.06 -2.71
N SER A 54 -17.22 -2.06 -3.54
CA SER A 54 -18.01 -2.26 -4.76
C SER A 54 -17.35 -3.20 -5.77
N HIS A 55 -16.03 -3.10 -5.93
CA HIS A 55 -15.20 -4.08 -6.60
C HIS A 55 -14.65 -4.99 -5.51
N SER A 56 -15.27 -6.16 -5.35
CA SER A 56 -14.95 -7.05 -4.23
C SER A 56 -13.52 -7.59 -4.28
N TRP A 57 -13.00 -7.89 -5.46
CA TRP A 57 -11.62 -8.33 -5.63
C TRP A 57 -10.65 -7.17 -5.77
N SER A 58 -9.50 -7.26 -5.11
CA SER A 58 -8.42 -6.28 -5.24
C SER A 58 -7.06 -6.88 -4.88
N LEU A 59 -5.99 -6.19 -5.30
CA LEU A 59 -4.65 -6.44 -4.80
C LEU A 59 -4.60 -6.21 -3.29
N PRO A 60 -3.81 -7.02 -2.54
CA PRO A 60 -3.59 -6.83 -1.12
C PRO A 60 -2.87 -5.51 -0.82
N GLY A 61 -3.18 -4.91 0.31
CA GLY A 61 -2.57 -3.67 0.75
C GLY A 61 -3.41 -2.90 1.75
N GLY A 62 -2.80 -1.94 2.41
CA GLY A 62 -3.42 -1.17 3.47
C GLY A 62 -2.73 0.17 3.71
N TYR A 63 -2.82 0.68 4.93
CA TYR A 63 -2.21 1.94 5.32
C TYR A 63 -1.01 1.73 6.23
N LEU A 64 0.01 2.58 6.07
CA LEU A 64 1.18 2.55 6.92
C LEU A 64 0.88 3.09 8.32
N LYS A 65 1.47 2.44 9.31
CA LYS A 65 1.54 2.93 10.68
C LYS A 65 2.74 3.87 10.85
N ALA A 66 2.66 4.80 11.79
CA ALA A 66 3.76 5.73 12.05
C ALA A 66 5.03 4.97 12.50
N GLY A 67 6.15 5.26 11.85
CA GLY A 67 7.45 4.64 12.13
C GLY A 67 7.69 3.29 11.45
N GLU A 68 6.75 2.79 10.67
CA GLU A 68 6.85 1.54 9.93
C GLU A 68 7.51 1.75 8.56
N HIS A 69 8.37 0.83 8.17
CA HIS A 69 8.90 0.81 6.81
C HIS A 69 7.81 0.31 5.85
N PRO A 70 7.62 0.93 4.66
CA PRO A 70 6.51 0.57 3.75
C PRO A 70 6.46 -0.91 3.36
N ARG A 71 7.60 -1.55 3.19
CA ARG A 71 7.71 -2.98 2.91
C ARG A 71 7.15 -3.83 4.06
N GLU A 72 7.56 -3.53 5.30
CA GLU A 72 7.09 -4.22 6.51
C GLU A 72 5.59 -3.99 6.71
N GLY A 73 5.12 -2.78 6.39
CA GLY A 73 3.71 -2.43 6.43
C GLY A 73 2.86 -3.30 5.50
N LEU A 74 3.32 -3.54 4.27
CA LEU A 74 2.62 -4.42 3.33
C LEU A 74 2.60 -5.87 3.82
N GLU A 75 3.73 -6.40 4.30
CA GLU A 75 3.82 -7.75 4.83
C GLU A 75 2.90 -7.93 6.05
N ARG A 76 2.84 -6.92 6.93
CA ARG A 76 1.94 -6.90 8.10
C ARG A 76 0.47 -6.87 7.67
N GLU A 77 0.06 -5.99 6.77
CA GLU A 77 -1.33 -5.89 6.29
C GLU A 77 -1.79 -7.22 5.71
N ILE A 78 -0.99 -7.85 4.84
CA ILE A 78 -1.32 -9.15 4.24
C ILE A 78 -1.50 -10.21 5.34
N LYS A 79 -0.62 -10.22 6.33
CA LYS A 79 -0.72 -11.16 7.46
C LYS A 79 -1.94 -10.90 8.34
N GLU A 80 -2.24 -9.64 8.64
CA GLU A 80 -3.40 -9.25 9.45
C GLU A 80 -4.73 -9.57 8.72
N GLU A 81 -4.80 -9.35 7.41
CA GLU A 81 -6.01 -9.54 6.60
C GLU A 81 -6.28 -11.01 6.22
N SER A 82 -5.26 -11.87 6.17
CA SER A 82 -5.41 -13.22 5.60
C SER A 82 -4.70 -14.35 6.33
N GLY A 83 -3.78 -14.04 7.25
CA GLY A 83 -2.89 -15.04 7.85
C GLY A 83 -1.68 -15.41 6.98
N PHE A 84 -1.60 -14.94 5.75
CA PHE A 84 -0.53 -15.28 4.82
C PHE A 84 0.80 -14.62 5.16
N VAL A 85 1.88 -15.29 4.80
CA VAL A 85 3.25 -14.80 4.87
C VAL A 85 3.75 -14.59 3.44
N VAL A 86 4.26 -13.39 3.20
CA VAL A 86 4.84 -12.99 1.91
C VAL A 86 6.23 -12.40 2.13
N SER A 87 7.05 -12.39 1.09
CA SER A 87 8.28 -11.61 1.05
C SER A 87 8.11 -10.52 0.02
N VAL A 88 8.29 -9.29 0.45
CA VAL A 88 8.18 -8.10 -0.40
C VAL A 88 9.58 -7.62 -0.74
N ASP A 89 9.98 -7.65 -1.99
CA ASP A 89 11.37 -7.44 -2.38
C ASP A 89 11.63 -6.12 -3.08
N GLU A 90 10.80 -5.73 -4.04
CA GLU A 90 11.09 -4.63 -4.94
C GLU A 90 9.98 -3.59 -4.94
N SER A 91 10.38 -2.31 -4.80
CA SER A 91 9.47 -1.18 -5.00
C SER A 91 9.25 -0.98 -6.50
N LEU A 92 8.00 -1.11 -6.93
CA LEU A 92 7.62 -0.94 -8.34
C LEU A 92 7.46 0.53 -8.70
N LYS A 93 6.60 1.23 -7.97
CA LYS A 93 6.34 2.66 -8.18
C LYS A 93 5.58 3.32 -7.03
N ILE A 94 5.56 4.64 -7.08
CA ILE A 94 4.73 5.49 -6.23
C ILE A 94 3.61 6.07 -7.08
N ARG A 95 2.37 6.00 -6.58
CA ARG A 95 1.19 6.60 -7.19
C ARG A 95 0.59 7.64 -6.26
N THR A 96 0.03 8.68 -6.84
CA THR A 96 -0.70 9.70 -6.08
C THR A 96 -2.17 9.65 -6.49
N ASP A 97 -3.04 9.49 -5.53
CA ASP A 97 -4.46 9.76 -5.68
C ASP A 97 -4.71 11.20 -5.24
N ARG A 98 -5.04 12.05 -6.21
CA ARG A 98 -5.20 13.50 -5.97
C ARG A 98 -6.51 13.83 -5.27
N ASP A 99 -7.54 13.01 -5.48
CA ASP A 99 -8.88 13.25 -4.95
C ASP A 99 -8.95 12.96 -3.46
N THR A 100 -8.16 11.99 -2.99
CA THR A 100 -8.14 11.54 -1.59
C THR A 100 -6.88 11.96 -0.82
N ALA A 101 -5.99 12.76 -1.42
CA ALA A 101 -4.68 13.08 -0.85
C ALA A 101 -3.93 11.84 -0.33
N ARG A 102 -3.94 10.77 -1.13
CA ARG A 102 -3.28 9.50 -0.81
C ARG A 102 -2.04 9.30 -1.67
N LEU A 103 -0.96 8.91 -1.01
CA LEU A 103 0.25 8.39 -1.63
C LEU A 103 0.24 6.86 -1.48
N ASP A 104 0.36 6.12 -2.57
CA ASP A 104 0.35 4.67 -2.58
C ASP A 104 1.69 4.13 -3.10
N ILE A 105 2.40 3.37 -2.28
CA ILE A 105 3.68 2.76 -2.63
C ILE A 105 3.41 1.32 -3.07
N CYS A 106 3.70 1.03 -4.34
CA CYS A 106 3.43 -0.26 -4.94
C CYS A 106 4.68 -1.14 -4.92
N TYR A 107 4.50 -2.38 -4.51
CA TYR A 107 5.56 -3.38 -4.41
C TYR A 107 5.27 -4.63 -5.23
N ILE A 108 6.34 -5.35 -5.55
CA ILE A 108 6.29 -6.72 -6.02
C ILE A 108 6.78 -7.60 -4.87
N GLY A 109 6.16 -8.76 -4.71
CA GLY A 109 6.57 -9.74 -3.71
C GLY A 109 6.20 -11.16 -4.12
N VAL A 110 6.61 -12.10 -3.30
CA VAL A 110 6.33 -13.52 -3.48
C VAL A 110 5.56 -14.08 -2.30
N PHE A 111 4.63 -14.98 -2.58
CA PHE A 111 3.92 -15.74 -1.57
C PHE A 111 4.85 -16.81 -0.99
N ILE A 112 4.96 -16.86 0.33
CA ILE A 112 5.81 -17.82 1.05
C ILE A 112 4.98 -18.97 1.62
N GLY A 113 3.78 -18.67 2.17
CA GLY A 113 2.93 -19.69 2.78
C GLY A 113 1.95 -19.09 3.79
N GLY A 114 1.49 -19.93 4.71
CA GLY A 114 0.49 -19.58 5.73
C GLY A 114 -0.89 -20.13 5.40
N ASP A 115 -1.74 -20.23 6.41
CA ASP A 115 -3.11 -20.69 6.27
C ASP A 115 -4.04 -19.50 6.20
N PHE A 116 -4.97 -19.55 5.26
CA PHE A 116 -5.96 -18.47 5.11
C PHE A 116 -6.92 -18.45 6.29
N VAL A 117 -7.03 -17.29 6.90
CA VAL A 117 -8.00 -16.99 7.93
C VAL A 117 -8.87 -15.84 7.46
N ALA A 118 -10.14 -16.12 7.19
CA ALA A 118 -11.09 -15.06 6.81
C ALA A 118 -11.25 -14.05 7.96
N THR A 119 -11.28 -12.78 7.60
CA THR A 119 -11.46 -11.67 8.55
C THR A 119 -12.76 -10.92 8.24
N HIS A 120 -13.07 -9.90 9.04
CA HIS A 120 -14.20 -9.02 8.73
C HIS A 120 -13.99 -8.18 7.46
N GLU A 121 -12.75 -7.99 7.02
CA GLU A 121 -12.38 -7.23 5.84
C GLU A 121 -12.23 -8.10 4.59
N VAL A 122 -11.65 -9.30 4.73
CA VAL A 122 -11.36 -10.23 3.63
C VAL A 122 -12.09 -11.55 3.86
N SER A 123 -13.03 -11.87 2.97
CA SER A 123 -13.85 -13.09 3.04
C SER A 123 -13.26 -14.26 2.26
N GLU A 124 -12.54 -13.98 1.20
CA GLU A 124 -11.98 -14.98 0.28
C GLU A 124 -10.65 -14.49 -0.30
N TYR A 125 -9.85 -15.42 -0.76
CA TYR A 125 -8.66 -15.14 -1.56
C TYR A 125 -8.62 -16.01 -2.80
N GLY A 126 -7.78 -15.64 -3.77
CA GLY A 126 -7.50 -16.47 -4.92
C GLY A 126 -6.18 -16.08 -5.58
N PHE A 127 -5.56 -17.07 -6.23
CA PHE A 127 -4.45 -16.85 -7.14
C PHE A 127 -4.96 -16.94 -8.57
N PHE A 128 -4.70 -15.91 -9.36
CA PHE A 128 -5.25 -15.77 -10.71
C PHE A 128 -4.15 -15.56 -11.74
N ALA A 129 -4.21 -16.31 -12.83
CA ALA A 129 -3.45 -15.98 -14.02
C ALA A 129 -3.96 -14.67 -14.64
N PHE A 130 -3.11 -13.95 -15.35
CA PHE A 130 -3.46 -12.63 -15.89
C PHE A 130 -4.68 -12.64 -16.82
N ASP A 131 -4.82 -13.67 -17.62
CA ASP A 131 -5.95 -13.88 -18.55
C ASP A 131 -7.26 -14.32 -17.85
N LYS A 132 -7.20 -14.64 -16.56
CA LYS A 132 -8.31 -15.10 -15.72
C LYS A 132 -8.63 -14.18 -14.54
N LEU A 133 -8.14 -12.95 -14.58
CA LEU A 133 -8.39 -11.98 -13.51
C LEU A 133 -9.89 -11.70 -13.38
N PRO A 134 -10.43 -11.65 -12.16
CA PRO A 134 -11.78 -11.18 -11.92
C PRO A 134 -11.88 -9.67 -12.22
N LEU A 135 -13.08 -9.12 -12.10
CA LEU A 135 -13.27 -7.68 -12.29
C LEU A 135 -12.49 -6.90 -11.24
N LEU A 136 -11.48 -6.16 -11.69
CA LEU A 136 -10.63 -5.27 -10.90
C LEU A 136 -10.78 -3.82 -11.34
N ARG A 137 -10.37 -2.89 -10.48
CA ARG A 137 -10.18 -1.49 -10.89
C ARG A 137 -9.09 -1.40 -11.96
N GLN A 138 -9.30 -0.57 -12.96
CA GLN A 138 -8.38 -0.44 -14.11
C GLN A 138 -6.95 -0.09 -13.69
N ASN A 139 -6.78 0.73 -12.66
CA ASN A 139 -5.46 1.07 -12.13
C ASN A 139 -4.70 -0.12 -11.52
N GLN A 140 -5.41 -1.14 -11.02
CA GLN A 140 -4.80 -2.38 -10.51
C GLN A 140 -4.42 -3.32 -11.65
N VAL A 141 -5.29 -3.46 -12.67
CA VAL A 141 -4.97 -4.23 -13.88
C VAL A 141 -3.71 -3.68 -14.54
N PHE A 142 -3.60 -2.35 -14.64
CA PHE A 142 -2.42 -1.70 -15.20
C PHE A 142 -1.14 -2.00 -14.39
N LEU A 143 -1.24 -2.00 -13.07
CA LEU A 143 -0.12 -2.33 -12.19
C LEU A 143 0.35 -3.77 -12.37
N ILE A 144 -0.59 -4.71 -12.47
CA ILE A 144 -0.29 -6.14 -12.73
C ILE A 144 0.40 -6.32 -14.09
N ASP A 145 -0.15 -5.70 -15.14
CA ASP A 145 0.39 -5.77 -16.49
C ASP A 145 1.84 -5.26 -16.55
N GLU A 146 2.14 -4.18 -15.85
CA GLU A 146 3.48 -3.61 -15.75
C GLU A 146 4.48 -4.59 -15.11
N VAL A 147 4.09 -5.25 -14.02
CA VAL A 147 4.92 -6.26 -13.36
C VAL A 147 5.22 -7.43 -14.28
N LEU A 148 4.21 -7.92 -15.00
CA LEU A 148 4.37 -9.10 -15.87
C LEU A 148 5.19 -8.79 -17.13
N LYS A 149 5.12 -7.57 -17.66
CA LYS A 149 5.93 -7.12 -18.81
C LYS A 149 7.38 -6.84 -18.43
N GLY A 150 7.63 -6.29 -17.27
CA GLY A 150 8.99 -5.96 -16.79
C GLY A 150 9.83 -7.17 -16.40
N ARG A 151 9.23 -8.37 -16.30
CA ARG A 151 9.91 -9.63 -15.95
C ARG A 151 10.17 -10.57 -17.16
N LYS A 152 10.12 -10.04 -18.37
CA LYS A 152 10.51 -10.79 -19.59
C LYS A 152 12.00 -10.69 -19.85
#